data_465001496437d909685b9fe5c2bce227
#
_entry.id   465001496437d909685b9fe5c2bce227
#
_cell.length_a   1.000
_cell.length_b   1.000
_cell.length_c   1.000
_cell.angle_alpha   90.00
_cell.angle_beta   90.00
_cell.angle_gamma   90.00
#
_symmetry.space_group_name_H-M   'P 1'
#
loop_
_entity.id
_entity.type
_entity.pdbx_description
1 polymer ?
#
loop_
_entity_poly.entity_id
_entity_poly.type
_entity_poly.pdbx_seq_one_letter_code
_entity_poly.pdbx_strand_id
1 'polypeptide(L)'
;MAYTIKDGCISCDSCRPQCPTGAIKPQAKWEGYWIDPTLCDDCQDLETPLCLNACNIGSLSPLVPKKGRRKSTLLPAAIADIFLSGKTTPFASSMVIWEACNVLAQRQHLPWQIDADGKFCYHRPVHRGRGEVRLRLATSPERDIPIAMPADEAMEVMAQFDIRATCLHLIFAAYAITLNSPWEEAFVINDQHIEQYLDLNKRKDLSKLDKLTLIKHLVYQVCQLLVALDWPRQGKVKAFSFDEQPIWHLVNTEYYFEKDHQGGRHLIGLSFTIRPGIWAKHFLNKQDYRNQTAFYQYGTLPKSLLTEVMSNWQQHEGAVRLLLWLLFKLRLGGDHRLTVRTLLRIAYGEDRLIEATTVRGAHKRLLKTFESDLETIYYYGLKPLFDPETYPAEIQPLWAKVIDIPNDVDDALEFWVNDANQSRSLTDTAPRDKWQRLINARLAGFELSEEWQQTVRRRAPKRRRKQSQTTQLGSLSGDVIKAARQRQNLTQRALAKHLGKSQSWVRDVEKGRFRISTEDYPRLQQTLGLK
;
A
#
# COMPACT_ATOMS: atom_id res chain seq x y z
N MET A 1 -14.28 28.91 15.49
CA MET A 1 -15.29 27.86 15.14
C MET A 1 -15.86 28.18 13.76
N ALA A 2 -16.04 27.17 12.90
CA ALA A 2 -16.62 27.40 11.57
C ALA A 2 -18.07 27.92 11.68
N TYR A 3 -18.52 28.67 10.68
CA TYR A 3 -19.89 29.16 10.57
C TYR A 3 -20.77 28.34 9.63
N THR A 4 -22.07 28.49 9.73
CA THR A 4 -23.07 27.88 8.82
C THR A 4 -24.08 28.93 8.39
N ILE A 5 -24.67 28.71 7.19
CA ILE A 5 -25.72 29.55 6.64
C ILE A 5 -27.08 28.93 7.01
N LYS A 6 -27.96 29.71 7.69
CA LYS A 6 -29.30 29.28 8.08
C LYS A 6 -30.31 29.39 6.95
N ASP A 7 -31.46 28.74 7.12
CA ASP A 7 -32.63 28.99 6.28
C ASP A 7 -33.04 30.48 6.38
N GLY A 8 -33.44 31.04 5.26
CA GLY A 8 -33.70 32.49 5.17
C GLY A 8 -32.58 33.24 4.45
N CYS A 9 -31.48 32.58 4.08
CA CYS A 9 -30.51 33.12 3.13
C CYS A 9 -31.20 33.38 1.77
N ILE A 10 -31.14 34.62 1.29
CA ILE A 10 -31.71 35.00 -0.01
C ILE A 10 -30.71 34.87 -1.16
N SER A 11 -29.59 34.21 -0.94
CA SER A 11 -28.56 33.97 -1.96
C SER A 11 -28.01 35.24 -2.65
N CYS A 12 -27.93 36.35 -1.90
CA CYS A 12 -27.51 37.67 -2.41
C CYS A 12 -26.02 37.79 -2.73
N ASP A 13 -25.22 36.76 -2.45
CA ASP A 13 -23.75 36.67 -2.69
C ASP A 13 -22.89 37.71 -1.93
N SER A 14 -23.43 38.52 -1.08
CA SER A 14 -22.66 39.59 -0.40
C SER A 14 -21.57 39.08 0.53
N CYS A 15 -21.73 37.89 1.11
CA CYS A 15 -20.76 37.31 2.07
C CYS A 15 -19.61 36.55 1.40
N ARG A 16 -19.81 35.98 0.21
CA ARG A 16 -18.82 35.16 -0.47
C ARG A 16 -17.54 35.91 -0.85
N PRO A 17 -17.60 37.07 -1.52
CA PRO A 17 -16.39 37.81 -1.88
C PRO A 17 -15.65 38.38 -0.68
N GLN A 18 -16.30 38.47 0.50
CA GLN A 18 -15.70 38.95 1.73
C GLN A 18 -14.98 37.85 2.52
N CYS A 19 -15.11 36.58 2.13
CA CYS A 19 -14.46 35.48 2.82
C CYS A 19 -13.00 35.34 2.36
N PRO A 20 -11.99 35.61 3.21
CA PRO A 20 -10.58 35.59 2.81
C PRO A 20 -10.09 34.18 2.45
N THR A 21 -10.66 33.16 3.07
CA THR A 21 -10.29 31.75 2.83
C THR A 21 -11.10 31.11 1.71
N GLY A 22 -12.06 31.81 1.10
CA GLY A 22 -12.94 31.26 0.09
C GLY A 22 -13.82 30.10 0.59
N ALA A 23 -14.09 30.04 1.90
CA ALA A 23 -14.88 28.99 2.52
C ALA A 23 -16.37 29.00 2.10
N ILE A 24 -16.91 30.13 1.59
CA ILE A 24 -18.31 30.24 1.16
C ILE A 24 -18.45 29.80 -0.28
N LYS A 25 -19.13 28.67 -0.50
CA LYS A 25 -19.25 28.02 -1.80
C LYS A 25 -20.72 27.89 -2.22
N PRO A 26 -21.01 27.97 -3.54
CA PRO A 26 -22.36 27.69 -4.07
C PRO A 26 -22.70 26.21 -3.87
N GLN A 27 -23.98 25.93 -3.65
CA GLN A 27 -24.48 24.58 -3.43
C GLN A 27 -25.00 24.00 -4.75
N ALA A 28 -24.44 22.89 -5.22
CA ALA A 28 -24.75 22.33 -6.54
C ALA A 28 -26.20 21.83 -6.72
N LYS A 29 -26.89 21.44 -5.63
CA LYS A 29 -28.25 20.84 -5.67
C LYS A 29 -29.35 21.74 -5.10
N TRP A 30 -29.05 22.91 -4.58
CA TRP A 30 -30.00 23.80 -3.91
C TRP A 30 -29.66 25.26 -4.23
N GLU A 31 -30.64 26.08 -4.44
CA GLU A 31 -30.37 27.52 -4.54
C GLU A 31 -29.84 28.03 -3.22
N GLY A 32 -28.55 28.47 -3.17
CA GLY A 32 -27.92 29.02 -1.99
C GLY A 32 -26.44 28.75 -1.86
N TYR A 33 -25.91 29.17 -0.72
CA TYR A 33 -24.52 29.00 -0.36
C TYR A 33 -24.37 28.12 0.88
N TRP A 34 -23.22 27.53 1.04
CA TRP A 34 -22.82 26.84 2.26
C TRP A 34 -21.38 27.26 2.62
N ILE A 35 -21.00 27.09 3.87
CA ILE A 35 -19.64 27.38 4.35
C ILE A 35 -18.91 26.05 4.55
N ASP A 36 -17.76 25.91 3.88
CA ASP A 36 -16.88 24.77 4.07
C ASP A 36 -16.18 24.87 5.43
N PRO A 37 -16.49 23.97 6.38
CA PRO A 37 -15.91 24.05 7.72
C PRO A 37 -14.41 23.76 7.76
N THR A 38 -13.85 23.20 6.68
CA THR A 38 -12.40 22.92 6.58
C THR A 38 -11.60 24.13 6.12
N LEU A 39 -12.25 25.08 5.46
CA LEU A 39 -11.64 26.32 4.96
C LEU A 39 -11.98 27.52 5.83
N CYS A 40 -13.05 27.44 6.64
CA CYS A 40 -13.46 28.53 7.51
C CYS A 40 -12.59 28.56 8.76
N ASP A 41 -11.75 29.56 8.86
CA ASP A 41 -10.85 29.84 10.00
C ASP A 41 -11.48 30.74 11.06
N ASP A 42 -12.78 31.07 10.93
CA ASP A 42 -13.49 32.01 11.85
C ASP A 42 -12.96 33.45 11.80
N CYS A 43 -12.18 33.78 10.76
CA CYS A 43 -11.45 35.04 10.64
C CYS A 43 -10.69 35.38 11.95
N GLN A 44 -9.86 34.43 12.43
CA GLN A 44 -9.23 34.46 13.78
C GLN A 44 -8.50 35.77 14.12
N ASP A 45 -8.04 36.50 13.11
CA ASP A 45 -7.33 37.77 13.28
C ASP A 45 -8.26 38.99 13.40
N LEU A 46 -9.59 38.78 13.36
CA LEU A 46 -10.58 39.83 13.39
C LEU A 46 -11.55 39.67 14.56
N GLU A 47 -11.98 40.78 15.17
CA GLU A 47 -12.98 40.75 16.28
C GLU A 47 -14.32 40.15 15.84
N THR A 48 -14.69 40.32 14.57
CA THR A 48 -15.93 39.76 14.00
C THR A 48 -15.66 39.22 12.60
N PRO A 49 -16.19 38.02 12.29
CA PRO A 49 -16.05 37.43 10.95
C PRO A 49 -16.62 38.31 9.83
N LEU A 50 -15.85 38.51 8.77
CA LEU A 50 -16.24 39.39 7.65
C LEU A 50 -17.57 38.99 7.00
N CYS A 51 -17.86 37.69 6.94
CA CYS A 51 -19.12 37.21 6.41
C CYS A 51 -20.33 37.60 7.24
N LEU A 52 -20.20 37.72 8.59
CA LEU A 52 -21.28 38.22 9.45
C LEU A 52 -21.58 39.69 9.18
N ASN A 53 -20.54 40.50 9.04
CA ASN A 53 -20.67 41.92 8.75
C ASN A 53 -21.28 42.19 7.38
N ALA A 54 -21.04 41.31 6.41
CA ALA A 54 -21.55 41.38 5.04
C ALA A 54 -23.00 40.86 4.91
N CYS A 55 -23.51 40.14 5.89
CA CYS A 55 -24.85 39.53 5.82
C CYS A 55 -25.92 40.42 6.43
N ASN A 56 -26.59 41.21 5.61
CA ASN A 56 -27.66 42.14 6.04
C ASN A 56 -28.89 41.44 6.66
N ILE A 57 -29.03 40.13 6.50
CA ILE A 57 -30.21 39.37 6.97
C ILE A 57 -29.88 38.53 8.21
N GLY A 58 -28.61 38.50 8.64
CA GLY A 58 -28.19 37.70 9.79
C GLY A 58 -28.36 36.19 9.65
N SER A 59 -28.29 35.67 8.43
CA SER A 59 -28.47 34.24 8.14
C SER A 59 -27.26 33.37 8.51
N LEU A 60 -26.22 33.92 9.11
CA LEU A 60 -25.01 33.22 9.52
C LEU A 60 -25.01 32.94 11.03
N SER A 61 -24.55 31.75 11.41
CA SER A 61 -24.40 31.39 12.83
C SER A 61 -23.21 30.42 12.99
N PRO A 62 -22.62 30.38 14.19
CA PRO A 62 -21.60 29.38 14.48
C PRO A 62 -22.09 27.96 14.19
N LEU A 63 -21.24 27.14 13.58
CA LEU A 63 -21.54 25.75 13.32
C LEU A 63 -21.45 24.97 14.64
N VAL A 64 -22.58 24.51 15.15
CA VAL A 64 -22.65 23.71 16.37
C VAL A 64 -22.62 22.21 16.00
N PRO A 65 -21.64 21.42 16.50
CA PRO A 65 -21.59 20.00 16.26
C PRO A 65 -22.80 19.29 16.89
N LYS A 66 -23.52 18.47 16.13
CA LYS A 66 -24.62 17.67 16.66
C LYS A 66 -24.08 16.45 17.40
N LYS A 67 -24.49 16.25 18.66
CA LYS A 67 -24.21 15.03 19.42
C LYS A 67 -25.23 13.96 19.04
N GLY A 68 -24.80 12.79 18.58
CA GLY A 68 -25.68 11.65 18.36
C GLY A 68 -25.37 10.80 17.13
N ARG A 69 -25.98 9.60 17.07
CA ARG A 69 -25.91 8.70 15.93
C ARG A 69 -26.79 9.19 14.79
N ARG A 70 -26.26 9.18 13.59
CA ARG A 70 -26.94 9.52 12.34
C ARG A 70 -28.06 8.53 12.01
N LYS A 71 -29.23 9.02 11.60
CA LYS A 71 -30.26 8.17 10.97
C LYS A 71 -29.88 7.93 9.51
N SER A 72 -29.82 6.66 9.09
CA SER A 72 -29.25 6.20 7.81
C SER A 72 -30.08 6.52 6.54
N THR A 73 -31.19 7.25 6.66
CA THR A 73 -32.18 7.41 5.60
C THR A 73 -31.82 8.41 4.47
N LEU A 74 -30.70 9.13 4.58
CA LEU A 74 -30.36 10.22 3.63
C LEU A 74 -29.09 9.95 2.79
N LEU A 75 -28.42 8.82 2.99
CA LEU A 75 -27.22 8.50 2.23
C LEU A 75 -27.52 7.60 1.03
N PRO A 76 -26.81 7.77 -0.10
CA PRO A 76 -26.87 6.79 -1.19
C PRO A 76 -26.54 5.41 -0.63
N ALA A 77 -27.19 4.38 -1.17
CA ALA A 77 -26.92 2.99 -0.81
C ALA A 77 -25.41 2.74 -0.92
N ALA A 78 -24.78 2.50 0.22
CA ALA A 78 -23.35 2.32 0.28
C ALA A 78 -22.97 1.06 -0.50
N ILE A 79 -21.88 1.12 -1.25
CA ILE A 79 -21.25 -0.07 -1.83
C ILE A 79 -20.91 -1.02 -0.67
N ALA A 80 -21.08 -2.33 -0.90
CA ALA A 80 -20.82 -3.36 0.11
C ALA A 80 -19.41 -3.19 0.73
N ASP A 81 -19.28 -3.53 2.02
CA ASP A 81 -18.00 -3.54 2.73
C ASP A 81 -16.93 -4.29 1.91
N ILE A 82 -15.78 -3.64 1.69
CA ILE A 82 -14.65 -4.25 0.97
C ILE A 82 -14.07 -5.47 1.69
N PHE A 83 -14.28 -5.60 3.00
CA PHE A 83 -13.83 -6.74 3.81
C PHE A 83 -14.91 -7.80 3.98
N LEU A 84 -15.51 -8.26 2.88
CA LEU A 84 -16.58 -9.30 2.90
C LEU A 84 -16.17 -10.57 3.64
N SER A 85 -14.89 -10.96 3.61
CA SER A 85 -14.33 -12.09 4.36
C SER A 85 -13.97 -11.76 5.81
N GLY A 86 -14.14 -10.52 6.25
CA GLY A 86 -13.85 -10.02 7.59
C GLY A 86 -12.39 -9.69 7.88
N LYS A 87 -11.42 -10.39 7.31
CA LYS A 87 -9.99 -10.22 7.64
C LYS A 87 -9.16 -9.56 6.53
N THR A 88 -9.42 -9.88 5.29
CA THR A 88 -8.59 -9.45 4.15
C THR A 88 -9.44 -9.06 2.95
N THR A 89 -8.93 -8.16 2.13
CA THR A 89 -9.54 -7.76 0.85
C THR A 89 -8.49 -7.67 -0.26
N PRO A 90 -8.83 -7.94 -1.54
CA PRO A 90 -7.91 -7.63 -2.63
C PRO A 90 -7.79 -6.13 -2.82
N PHE A 91 -6.60 -5.65 -3.19
CA PHE A 91 -6.34 -4.25 -3.54
C PHE A 91 -5.40 -4.13 -4.73
N ALA A 92 -5.47 -3.02 -5.49
CA ALA A 92 -4.53 -2.71 -6.55
C ALA A 92 -3.12 -2.52 -5.96
N SER A 93 -2.12 -3.21 -6.53
CA SER A 93 -0.75 -3.19 -6.00
C SER A 93 0.30 -2.90 -7.07
N SER A 94 -0.06 -2.11 -8.07
CA SER A 94 0.86 -1.65 -9.11
C SER A 94 1.97 -0.76 -8.53
N MET A 95 3.02 -0.55 -9.32
CA MET A 95 4.10 0.37 -8.93
C MET A 95 3.58 1.78 -8.65
N VAL A 96 2.57 2.24 -9.41
CA VAL A 96 1.93 3.55 -9.17
C VAL A 96 1.33 3.63 -7.78
N ILE A 97 0.59 2.60 -7.36
CA ILE A 97 -0.02 2.55 -6.03
C ILE A 97 1.05 2.44 -4.93
N TRP A 98 2.10 1.65 -5.16
CA TRP A 98 3.19 1.53 -4.21
C TRP A 98 3.94 2.86 -4.00
N GLU A 99 4.32 3.54 -5.09
CA GLU A 99 5.05 4.81 -4.96
C GLU A 99 4.17 5.93 -4.40
N ALA A 100 2.88 5.96 -4.71
CA ALA A 100 1.93 6.85 -4.05
C ALA A 100 1.83 6.56 -2.54
N CYS A 101 1.78 5.29 -2.15
CA CYS A 101 1.85 4.87 -0.75
C CYS A 101 3.14 5.36 -0.07
N ASN A 102 4.29 5.25 -0.75
CA ASN A 102 5.57 5.77 -0.26
C ASN A 102 5.54 7.29 -0.07
N VAL A 103 4.98 8.03 -1.02
CA VAL A 103 4.86 9.51 -0.93
C VAL A 103 4.01 9.91 0.28
N LEU A 104 2.83 9.31 0.45
CA LEU A 104 1.94 9.62 1.57
C LEU A 104 2.56 9.23 2.93
N ALA A 105 3.30 8.10 2.99
CA ALA A 105 3.89 7.61 4.24
C ALA A 105 5.20 8.32 4.61
N GLN A 106 6.09 8.56 3.65
CA GLN A 106 7.43 9.10 3.89
C GLN A 106 7.52 10.61 3.67
N ARG A 107 6.57 11.21 2.95
CA ARG A 107 6.43 12.65 2.76
C ARG A 107 7.75 13.28 2.25
N GLN A 108 8.24 14.31 2.93
CA GLN A 108 9.47 15.04 2.62
C GLN A 108 10.76 14.20 2.73
N HIS A 109 10.71 13.02 3.36
CA HIS A 109 11.90 12.17 3.53
C HIS A 109 12.30 11.41 2.25
N LEU A 110 11.48 11.47 1.20
CA LEU A 110 11.85 10.94 -0.10
C LEU A 110 12.83 11.87 -0.83
N PRO A 111 13.64 11.37 -1.78
CA PRO A 111 14.57 12.19 -2.56
C PRO A 111 13.83 12.99 -3.63
N TRP A 112 13.12 14.02 -3.19
CA TRP A 112 12.45 14.97 -4.07
C TRP A 112 13.45 15.82 -4.85
N GLN A 113 13.08 16.24 -6.04
CA GLN A 113 13.87 17.09 -6.92
C GLN A 113 13.01 18.22 -7.47
N ILE A 114 13.63 19.36 -7.75
CA ILE A 114 12.98 20.45 -8.46
C ILE A 114 13.32 20.28 -9.94
N ASP A 115 12.31 20.21 -10.80
CA ASP A 115 12.49 20.08 -12.24
C ASP A 115 12.82 21.44 -12.91
N ALA A 116 13.01 21.41 -14.23
CA ALA A 116 13.32 22.61 -15.02
C ALA A 116 12.22 23.69 -14.97
N ASP A 117 10.97 23.28 -14.68
CA ASP A 117 9.79 24.16 -14.57
C ASP A 117 9.59 24.69 -13.14
N GLY A 118 10.54 24.43 -12.22
CA GLY A 118 10.45 24.84 -10.82
C GLY A 118 9.42 24.05 -9.98
N LYS A 119 9.00 22.88 -10.45
CA LYS A 119 8.02 22.04 -9.78
C LYS A 119 8.70 20.92 -9.01
N PHE A 120 8.11 20.60 -7.86
CA PHE A 120 8.59 19.53 -6.98
C PHE A 120 8.17 18.17 -7.54
N CYS A 121 9.14 17.27 -7.77
CA CYS A 121 8.92 16.00 -8.40
C CYS A 121 9.69 14.88 -7.71
N TYR A 122 9.02 13.77 -7.45
CA TYR A 122 9.62 12.51 -7.00
C TYR A 122 9.76 11.56 -8.18
N HIS A 123 10.99 11.10 -8.43
CA HIS A 123 11.33 10.20 -9.51
C HIS A 123 11.63 8.79 -9.01
N ARG A 124 10.98 7.80 -9.61
CA ARG A 124 11.27 6.40 -9.37
C ARG A 124 11.61 5.67 -10.66
N PRO A 125 12.90 5.38 -10.93
CA PRO A 125 13.28 4.57 -12.07
C PRO A 125 12.76 3.14 -11.90
N VAL A 126 12.22 2.57 -12.98
CA VAL A 126 11.72 1.19 -13.04
C VAL A 126 12.47 0.40 -14.11
N HIS A 127 12.45 -0.93 -14.00
CA HIS A 127 13.11 -1.83 -14.95
C HIS A 127 14.57 -1.49 -15.25
N ARG A 128 15.36 -1.19 -14.22
CA ARG A 128 16.78 -0.80 -14.31
C ARG A 128 16.98 0.49 -15.12
N GLY A 129 16.10 1.47 -14.92
CA GLY A 129 16.19 2.79 -15.57
C GLY A 129 15.67 2.86 -17.01
N ARG A 130 15.00 1.80 -17.51
CA ARG A 130 14.38 1.80 -18.84
C ARG A 130 13.01 2.47 -18.89
N GLY A 131 12.45 2.82 -17.74
CA GLY A 131 11.21 3.54 -17.56
C GLY A 131 11.21 4.24 -16.21
N GLU A 132 10.22 5.06 -15.96
CA GLU A 132 10.11 5.81 -14.70
C GLU A 132 8.66 6.06 -14.29
N VAL A 133 8.49 6.24 -12.99
CA VAL A 133 7.27 6.78 -12.37
C VAL A 133 7.64 8.15 -11.80
N ARG A 134 6.91 9.20 -12.19
CA ARG A 134 7.06 10.56 -11.67
C ARG A 134 5.81 10.94 -10.89
N LEU A 135 6.00 11.47 -9.68
CA LEU A 135 4.89 11.89 -8.81
C LEU A 135 5.06 13.36 -8.46
N ARG A 136 3.94 14.10 -8.46
CA ARG A 136 3.84 15.50 -8.07
C ARG A 136 2.58 15.73 -7.25
N LEU A 137 2.43 16.93 -6.72
CA LEU A 137 1.23 17.38 -6.01
C LEU A 137 0.44 18.36 -6.87
N ALA A 138 -0.89 18.21 -6.86
CA ALA A 138 -1.81 19.16 -7.46
C ALA A 138 -2.14 20.31 -6.50
N THR A 139 -2.38 21.49 -7.02
CA THR A 139 -2.86 22.65 -6.24
C THR A 139 -4.24 22.42 -5.65
N SER A 140 -5.12 21.69 -6.36
CA SER A 140 -6.45 21.32 -5.88
C SER A 140 -6.90 20.02 -6.52
N PRO A 141 -7.44 19.06 -5.75
CA PRO A 141 -7.97 17.81 -6.27
C PRO A 141 -9.33 17.94 -6.94
N GLU A 142 -10.02 19.09 -6.78
CA GLU A 142 -11.37 19.33 -7.31
C GLU A 142 -11.35 19.94 -8.73
N ARG A 143 -10.16 20.23 -9.29
CA ARG A 143 -10.07 20.80 -10.64
C ARG A 143 -10.14 19.71 -11.70
N ASP A 144 -10.91 19.96 -12.76
CA ASP A 144 -10.99 19.05 -13.91
C ASP A 144 -9.62 18.86 -14.58
N ILE A 145 -8.84 19.94 -14.69
CA ILE A 145 -7.47 19.92 -15.19
C ILE A 145 -6.51 20.13 -14.01
N PRO A 146 -5.74 19.11 -13.65
CA PRO A 146 -4.81 19.23 -12.56
C PRO A 146 -3.67 20.18 -12.91
N ILE A 147 -3.28 21.04 -11.97
CA ILE A 147 -2.11 21.92 -12.07
C ILE A 147 -1.13 21.48 -11.01
N ALA A 148 0.09 21.12 -11.42
CA ALA A 148 1.15 20.78 -10.49
C ALA A 148 1.53 22.00 -9.65
N MET A 149 1.68 21.77 -8.36
CA MET A 149 2.01 22.78 -7.35
C MET A 149 3.46 23.26 -7.50
N PRO A 150 3.75 24.56 -7.29
CA PRO A 150 5.13 25.05 -7.15
C PRO A 150 5.89 24.34 -6.04
N ALA A 151 7.23 24.34 -6.10
CA ALA A 151 8.06 23.54 -5.22
C ALA A 151 7.96 23.95 -3.74
N ASP A 152 7.95 25.25 -3.45
CA ASP A 152 7.83 25.82 -2.12
C ASP A 152 6.49 25.45 -1.47
N GLU A 153 5.38 25.69 -2.16
CA GLU A 153 4.04 25.33 -1.73
C GLU A 153 3.90 23.80 -1.52
N ALA A 154 4.45 23.01 -2.45
CA ALA A 154 4.39 21.54 -2.38
C ALA A 154 5.11 21.00 -1.15
N MET A 155 6.24 21.59 -0.74
CA MET A 155 6.96 21.21 0.46
C MET A 155 6.14 21.46 1.73
N GLU A 156 5.51 22.63 1.81
CA GLU A 156 4.67 22.99 2.97
C GLU A 156 3.44 22.07 3.09
N VAL A 157 2.73 21.86 1.99
CA VAL A 157 1.56 20.96 1.94
C VAL A 157 1.95 19.53 2.30
N MET A 158 3.08 19.03 1.76
CA MET A 158 3.55 17.69 2.04
C MET A 158 3.99 17.49 3.49
N ALA A 159 4.56 18.52 4.12
CA ALA A 159 4.90 18.48 5.54
C ALA A 159 3.67 18.28 6.44
N GLN A 160 2.49 18.71 5.97
CA GLN A 160 1.21 18.57 6.64
C GLN A 160 0.47 17.27 6.32
N PHE A 161 1.01 16.43 5.41
CA PHE A 161 0.38 15.15 5.08
C PHE A 161 0.27 14.26 6.30
N ASP A 162 -0.90 13.68 6.45
CA ASP A 162 -1.20 12.73 7.53
C ASP A 162 -0.91 11.30 7.04
N ILE A 163 -0.11 10.56 7.79
CA ILE A 163 0.21 9.17 7.44
C ILE A 163 -1.05 8.30 7.30
N ARG A 164 -2.14 8.66 7.96
CA ARG A 164 -3.44 7.98 7.86
C ARG A 164 -4.06 8.08 6.47
N ALA A 165 -3.69 9.10 5.67
CA ALA A 165 -4.09 9.19 4.26
C ALA A 165 -3.58 7.98 3.45
N THR A 166 -2.47 7.36 3.86
CA THR A 166 -1.98 6.13 3.24
C THR A 166 -2.96 4.97 3.39
N CYS A 167 -3.62 4.84 4.56
CA CYS A 167 -4.68 3.84 4.74
C CYS A 167 -5.84 4.08 3.77
N LEU A 168 -6.25 5.32 3.62
CA LEU A 168 -7.33 5.68 2.70
C LEU A 168 -6.95 5.42 1.24
N HIS A 169 -5.70 5.68 0.86
CA HIS A 169 -5.16 5.32 -0.44
C HIS A 169 -5.25 3.81 -0.71
N LEU A 170 -4.92 2.96 0.26
CA LEU A 170 -5.05 1.51 0.15
C LEU A 170 -6.52 1.06 0.09
N ILE A 171 -7.41 1.73 0.80
CA ILE A 171 -8.88 1.51 0.73
C ILE A 171 -9.38 1.85 -0.68
N PHE A 172 -8.98 2.99 -1.26
CA PHE A 172 -9.32 3.33 -2.65
C PHE A 172 -8.79 2.29 -3.64
N ALA A 173 -7.55 1.80 -3.41
CA ALA A 173 -6.98 0.74 -4.22
C ALA A 173 -7.75 -0.59 -4.12
N ALA A 174 -8.42 -0.85 -2.98
CA ALA A 174 -9.32 -2.00 -2.82
C ALA A 174 -10.66 -1.78 -3.54
N TYR A 175 -11.24 -0.59 -3.46
CA TYR A 175 -12.45 -0.26 -4.24
C TYR A 175 -12.21 -0.34 -5.74
N ALA A 176 -11.07 0.15 -6.24
CA ALA A 176 -10.74 0.11 -7.66
C ALA A 176 -10.78 -1.31 -8.27
N ILE A 177 -10.44 -2.33 -7.50
CA ILE A 177 -10.49 -3.74 -7.97
C ILE A 177 -11.90 -4.27 -8.13
N THR A 178 -12.89 -3.70 -7.43
CA THR A 178 -14.29 -4.14 -7.53
C THR A 178 -14.94 -3.70 -8.84
N LEU A 179 -14.40 -2.65 -9.50
CA LEU A 179 -14.90 -2.10 -10.74
C LEU A 179 -14.56 -3.00 -11.95
N ASN A 180 -15.38 -2.93 -13.00
CA ASN A 180 -15.12 -3.66 -14.23
C ASN A 180 -14.12 -2.92 -15.14
N SER A 181 -14.34 -1.63 -15.35
CA SER A 181 -13.47 -0.71 -16.08
C SER A 181 -13.04 0.45 -15.17
N PRO A 182 -12.06 0.23 -14.26
CA PRO A 182 -11.74 1.20 -13.21
C PRO A 182 -11.37 2.61 -13.72
N TRP A 183 -10.81 2.72 -14.93
CA TRP A 183 -10.44 4.01 -15.55
C TRP A 183 -11.63 4.80 -16.10
N GLU A 184 -12.82 4.19 -16.19
CA GLU A 184 -14.07 4.81 -16.68
C GLU A 184 -15.11 4.93 -15.58
N GLU A 185 -15.13 3.94 -14.67
CA GLU A 185 -16.11 3.84 -13.59
C GLU A 185 -15.61 4.55 -12.33
N ALA A 186 -16.54 5.11 -11.57
CA ALA A 186 -16.29 5.68 -10.26
C ALA A 186 -16.93 4.83 -9.15
N PHE A 187 -16.34 4.86 -7.97
CA PHE A 187 -16.96 4.33 -6.76
C PHE A 187 -17.34 5.45 -5.81
N VAL A 188 -18.32 5.21 -4.96
CA VAL A 188 -18.77 6.14 -3.93
C VAL A 188 -18.38 5.59 -2.55
N ILE A 189 -17.74 6.42 -1.74
CA ILE A 189 -17.40 6.12 -0.36
C ILE A 189 -17.91 7.24 0.54
N ASN A 190 -18.53 6.89 1.67
CA ASN A 190 -19.05 7.87 2.62
C ASN A 190 -18.22 7.91 3.92
N ASP A 191 -18.46 8.95 4.73
CA ASP A 191 -17.79 9.13 6.01
C ASP A 191 -17.97 7.93 6.96
N GLN A 192 -19.11 7.25 6.94
CA GLN A 192 -19.36 6.10 7.84
C GLN A 192 -18.46 4.93 7.52
N HIS A 193 -18.24 4.62 6.21
CA HIS A 193 -17.30 3.59 5.80
C HIS A 193 -15.87 3.94 6.18
N ILE A 194 -15.47 5.21 5.95
CA ILE A 194 -14.13 5.66 6.31
C ILE A 194 -13.93 5.62 7.83
N GLU A 195 -14.93 6.08 8.62
CA GLU A 195 -14.89 5.96 10.08
C GLU A 195 -14.73 4.50 10.54
N GLN A 196 -15.40 3.56 9.87
CA GLN A 196 -15.32 2.14 10.19
C GLN A 196 -13.96 1.53 9.83
N TYR A 197 -13.42 1.85 8.64
CA TYR A 197 -12.14 1.30 8.18
C TYR A 197 -10.95 1.86 8.95
N LEU A 198 -11.05 3.12 9.39
CA LEU A 198 -10.00 3.81 10.14
C LEU A 198 -10.24 3.78 11.66
N ASP A 199 -11.20 2.97 12.15
CA ASP A 199 -11.56 2.89 13.58
C ASP A 199 -11.84 4.25 14.26
N LEU A 200 -12.20 5.28 13.48
CA LEU A 200 -12.50 6.62 13.98
C LEU A 200 -13.78 6.65 14.84
N ASN A 201 -14.65 5.65 14.70
CA ASN A 201 -15.81 5.46 15.56
C ASN A 201 -15.44 5.23 17.04
N LYS A 202 -14.25 4.68 17.33
CA LYS A 202 -13.70 4.46 18.67
C LYS A 202 -13.13 5.75 19.29
N ARG A 203 -12.79 6.77 18.50
CA ARG A 203 -12.26 8.05 18.95
C ARG A 203 -13.37 8.90 19.55
N LYS A 204 -13.45 8.89 20.90
CA LYS A 204 -14.44 9.66 21.67
C LYS A 204 -14.01 11.11 21.93
N ASP A 205 -12.75 11.39 21.73
CA ASP A 205 -12.10 12.69 21.86
C ASP A 205 -12.41 13.64 20.70
N LEU A 206 -12.82 13.11 19.53
CA LEU A 206 -13.19 13.89 18.37
C LEU A 206 -14.71 14.09 18.28
N SER A 207 -15.13 15.32 18.06
CA SER A 207 -16.52 15.65 17.73
C SER A 207 -16.89 15.08 16.33
N LYS A 208 -18.19 15.04 16.00
CA LYS A 208 -18.62 14.59 14.66
C LYS A 208 -18.05 15.51 13.56
N LEU A 209 -18.02 16.81 13.80
CA LEU A 209 -17.46 17.78 12.87
C LEU A 209 -15.95 17.57 12.67
N ASP A 210 -15.20 17.34 13.76
CA ASP A 210 -13.75 17.09 13.67
C ASP A 210 -13.46 15.82 12.86
N LYS A 211 -14.27 14.77 13.05
CA LYS A 211 -14.13 13.54 12.24
C LYS A 211 -14.43 13.79 10.76
N LEU A 212 -15.48 14.53 10.43
CA LEU A 212 -15.82 14.86 9.06
C LEU A 212 -14.75 15.74 8.41
N THR A 213 -14.22 16.71 9.17
CA THR A 213 -13.11 17.57 8.73
C THR A 213 -11.86 16.76 8.45
N LEU A 214 -11.48 15.87 9.38
CA LEU A 214 -10.35 14.96 9.21
C LEU A 214 -10.53 14.07 7.99
N ILE A 215 -11.69 13.44 7.82
CA ILE A 215 -11.98 12.56 6.67
C ILE A 215 -11.84 13.33 5.36
N LYS A 216 -12.41 14.54 5.27
CA LYS A 216 -12.27 15.37 4.08
C LYS A 216 -10.81 15.68 3.78
N HIS A 217 -10.05 16.08 4.80
CA HIS A 217 -8.63 16.36 4.66
C HIS A 217 -7.84 15.16 4.15
N LEU A 218 -8.06 13.96 4.71
CA LEU A 218 -7.41 12.73 4.27
C LEU A 218 -7.75 12.40 2.80
N VAL A 219 -9.03 12.54 2.39
CA VAL A 219 -9.45 12.32 1.00
C VAL A 219 -8.72 13.28 0.06
N TYR A 220 -8.62 14.56 0.44
CA TYR A 220 -7.96 15.58 -0.37
C TYR A 220 -6.48 15.28 -0.54
N GLN A 221 -5.76 14.91 0.52
CA GLN A 221 -4.35 14.53 0.46
C GLN A 221 -4.12 13.37 -0.52
N VAL A 222 -4.98 12.36 -0.50
CA VAL A 222 -4.89 11.22 -1.43
C VAL A 222 -5.14 11.63 -2.86
N CYS A 223 -6.12 12.50 -3.10
CA CYS A 223 -6.51 12.95 -4.44
C CYS A 223 -5.61 14.07 -5.01
N GLN A 224 -4.74 14.67 -4.20
CA GLN A 224 -3.74 15.64 -4.67
C GLN A 224 -2.56 15.01 -5.41
N LEU A 225 -2.39 13.68 -5.34
CA LEU A 225 -1.27 13.01 -5.98
C LEU A 225 -1.47 12.89 -7.50
N LEU A 226 -0.51 13.44 -8.24
CA LEU A 226 -0.40 13.31 -9.69
C LEU A 226 0.65 12.29 -10.04
N VAL A 227 0.45 11.60 -11.17
CA VAL A 227 1.41 10.63 -11.71
C VAL A 227 1.58 10.82 -13.21
N ALA A 228 2.84 10.80 -13.65
CA ALA A 228 3.22 10.57 -15.04
C ALA A 228 4.06 9.28 -15.10
N LEU A 229 3.99 8.55 -16.18
CA LEU A 229 4.58 7.23 -16.31
C LEU A 229 5.18 7.00 -17.68
N ASP A 230 6.41 6.47 -17.68
CA ASP A 230 7.02 5.80 -18.82
C ASP A 230 7.26 4.33 -18.48
N TRP A 231 6.62 3.42 -19.22
CA TRP A 231 6.73 1.99 -18.96
C TRP A 231 7.28 1.24 -20.16
N PRO A 232 8.42 0.54 -20.01
CA PRO A 232 9.04 -0.16 -21.12
C PRO A 232 8.27 -1.42 -21.49
N ARG A 233 8.45 -1.91 -22.71
CA ARG A 233 7.88 -3.17 -23.16
C ARG A 233 8.24 -4.32 -22.22
N GLN A 234 7.24 -5.12 -21.84
CA GLN A 234 7.39 -6.33 -21.04
C GLN A 234 6.67 -7.53 -21.67
N GLY A 235 7.43 -8.43 -22.25
CA GLY A 235 6.84 -9.58 -22.93
C GLY A 235 5.94 -9.15 -24.09
N LYS A 236 4.65 -9.48 -24.03
CA LYS A 236 3.65 -9.08 -25.01
C LYS A 236 3.04 -7.69 -24.73
N VAL A 237 3.16 -7.17 -23.51
CA VAL A 237 2.70 -5.82 -23.18
C VAL A 237 3.63 -4.82 -23.86
N LYS A 238 3.06 -4.00 -24.76
CA LYS A 238 3.80 -2.94 -25.45
C LYS A 238 4.26 -1.88 -24.45
N ALA A 239 5.29 -1.10 -24.81
CA ALA A 239 5.64 0.09 -24.08
C ALA A 239 4.46 1.08 -24.11
N PHE A 240 4.25 1.80 -23.02
CA PHE A 240 3.23 2.84 -22.92
C PHE A 240 3.70 3.97 -22.00
N SER A 241 3.21 5.15 -22.26
CA SER A 241 3.42 6.32 -21.43
C SER A 241 2.12 7.11 -21.30
N PHE A 242 2.02 7.89 -20.25
CA PHE A 242 0.99 8.91 -20.10
C PHE A 242 1.55 10.10 -19.33
N ASP A 243 1.06 11.28 -19.68
CA ASP A 243 1.41 12.53 -19.06
C ASP A 243 0.74 12.66 -17.68
N GLU A 244 1.10 13.74 -16.98
CA GLU A 244 0.69 14.01 -15.62
C GLU A 244 -0.82 14.07 -15.45
N GLN A 245 -1.35 13.24 -14.55
CA GLN A 245 -2.76 13.19 -14.21
C GLN A 245 -2.98 12.62 -12.79
N PRO A 246 -4.16 12.86 -12.19
CA PRO A 246 -4.47 12.35 -10.86
C PRO A 246 -4.39 10.82 -10.77
N ILE A 247 -3.83 10.32 -9.68
CA ILE A 247 -3.95 8.89 -9.34
C ILE A 247 -5.41 8.56 -9.02
N TRP A 248 -6.07 9.47 -8.32
CA TRP A 248 -7.49 9.39 -7.97
C TRP A 248 -8.18 10.71 -8.33
N HIS A 249 -9.15 10.66 -9.22
CA HIS A 249 -9.99 11.82 -9.51
C HIS A 249 -11.07 11.96 -8.44
N LEU A 250 -11.09 13.08 -7.74
CA LEU A 250 -12.21 13.47 -6.90
C LEU A 250 -13.28 14.08 -7.79
N VAL A 251 -14.25 13.25 -8.21
CA VAL A 251 -15.29 13.66 -9.17
C VAL A 251 -16.34 14.54 -8.49
N ASN A 252 -16.72 14.20 -7.25
CA ASN A 252 -17.73 14.96 -6.51
C ASN A 252 -17.56 14.75 -4.99
N THR A 253 -17.88 15.79 -4.24
CA THR A 253 -18.02 15.74 -2.77
C THR A 253 -19.44 16.19 -2.42
N GLU A 254 -20.22 15.31 -1.79
CA GLU A 254 -21.57 15.61 -1.34
C GLU A 254 -21.59 15.84 0.18
N TYR A 255 -22.26 16.91 0.58
CA TYR A 255 -22.41 17.31 1.97
C TYR A 255 -23.85 17.08 2.42
N TYR A 256 -24.03 16.40 3.56
CA TYR A 256 -25.34 16.10 4.12
C TYR A 256 -25.57 16.93 5.37
N PHE A 257 -26.68 17.69 5.34
CA PHE A 257 -27.06 18.58 6.44
C PHE A 257 -28.37 18.12 7.10
N GLU A 258 -28.45 18.29 8.39
CA GLU A 258 -29.70 18.17 9.15
C GLU A 258 -30.07 19.56 9.72
N LYS A 259 -31.37 19.87 9.70
CA LYS A 259 -31.90 21.10 10.28
C LYS A 259 -32.27 20.87 11.75
N ASP A 260 -31.95 21.81 12.62
CA ASP A 260 -32.47 21.83 13.98
C ASP A 260 -33.82 22.55 14.07
N HIS A 261 -34.42 22.51 15.26
CA HIS A 261 -35.72 23.16 15.50
C HIS A 261 -35.66 24.70 15.42
N GLN A 262 -34.48 25.29 15.34
CA GLN A 262 -34.22 26.72 15.23
C GLN A 262 -33.80 27.14 13.82
N GLY A 263 -33.89 26.23 12.82
CA GLY A 263 -33.51 26.48 11.44
C GLY A 263 -31.99 26.44 11.19
N GLY A 264 -31.17 26.08 12.19
CA GLY A 264 -29.73 25.88 12.04
C GLY A 264 -29.42 24.61 11.25
N ARG A 265 -28.47 24.69 10.32
CA ARG A 265 -28.00 23.52 9.54
C ARG A 265 -26.76 22.92 10.18
N HIS A 266 -26.78 21.62 10.43
CA HIS A 266 -25.64 20.90 10.97
C HIS A 266 -25.12 19.92 9.92
N LEU A 267 -23.82 19.97 9.66
CA LEU A 267 -23.17 18.98 8.81
C LEU A 267 -23.18 17.62 9.52
N ILE A 268 -23.84 16.64 8.92
CA ILE A 268 -24.02 15.31 9.50
C ILE A 268 -23.25 14.24 8.73
N GLY A 269 -22.73 14.52 7.53
CA GLY A 269 -22.00 13.55 6.76
C GLY A 269 -21.46 14.04 5.44
N LEU A 270 -20.58 13.21 4.88
CA LEU A 270 -19.90 13.39 3.61
C LEU A 270 -19.97 12.13 2.76
N SER A 271 -20.01 12.33 1.46
CA SER A 271 -19.86 11.25 0.48
C SER A 271 -18.95 11.74 -0.65
N PHE A 272 -18.04 10.87 -1.09
CA PHE A 272 -17.05 11.16 -2.10
C PHE A 272 -17.21 10.22 -3.28
N THR A 273 -17.27 10.77 -4.49
CA THR A 273 -17.25 10.03 -5.73
C THR A 273 -15.83 10.06 -6.28
N ILE A 274 -15.17 8.89 -6.31
CA ILE A 274 -13.76 8.74 -6.68
C ILE A 274 -13.66 7.87 -7.93
N ARG A 275 -12.86 8.29 -8.90
CA ARG A 275 -12.52 7.51 -10.09
C ARG A 275 -11.01 7.29 -10.16
N PRO A 276 -10.55 6.05 -10.35
CA PRO A 276 -9.15 5.78 -10.62
C PRO A 276 -8.65 6.48 -11.90
N GLY A 277 -7.40 6.94 -11.90
CA GLY A 277 -6.78 7.53 -13.09
C GLY A 277 -6.46 6.50 -14.18
N ILE A 278 -5.91 6.97 -15.31
CA ILE A 278 -5.59 6.14 -16.49
C ILE A 278 -4.59 5.00 -16.18
N TRP A 279 -3.79 5.12 -15.10
CA TRP A 279 -2.92 4.04 -14.64
C TRP A 279 -3.68 2.71 -14.50
N ALA A 280 -4.96 2.77 -14.11
CA ALA A 280 -5.80 1.60 -13.91
C ALA A 280 -6.06 0.83 -15.23
N LYS A 281 -6.14 1.52 -16.39
CA LYS A 281 -6.27 0.91 -17.71
C LYS A 281 -5.09 -0.01 -18.04
N HIS A 282 -3.89 0.35 -17.57
CA HIS A 282 -2.68 -0.40 -17.85
C HIS A 282 -2.39 -1.49 -16.81
N PHE A 283 -2.78 -1.30 -15.54
CA PHE A 283 -2.42 -2.18 -14.43
C PHE A 283 -3.57 -2.94 -13.78
N LEU A 284 -4.84 -2.62 -14.11
CA LEU A 284 -6.04 -3.29 -13.59
C LEU A 284 -6.98 -3.79 -14.71
N ASN A 285 -6.49 -3.93 -15.92
CA ASN A 285 -7.30 -4.36 -17.04
C ASN A 285 -7.40 -5.89 -17.10
N LYS A 286 -8.51 -6.45 -16.59
CA LYS A 286 -8.76 -7.90 -16.54
C LYS A 286 -8.89 -8.51 -17.94
N GLN A 287 -9.49 -7.79 -18.88
CA GLN A 287 -9.74 -8.27 -20.23
C GLN A 287 -8.45 -8.38 -21.04
N ASP A 288 -7.70 -7.30 -21.11
CA ASP A 288 -6.43 -7.25 -21.82
C ASP A 288 -5.34 -8.09 -21.15
N TYR A 289 -5.40 -8.29 -19.83
CA TYR A 289 -4.55 -9.22 -19.11
C TYR A 289 -4.74 -10.67 -19.59
N ARG A 290 -5.98 -11.11 -19.89
CA ARG A 290 -6.25 -12.44 -20.46
C ARG A 290 -5.58 -12.59 -21.83
N ASN A 291 -5.51 -11.51 -22.60
CA ASN A 291 -4.83 -11.44 -23.91
C ASN A 291 -3.31 -11.21 -23.77
N GLN A 292 -2.80 -11.03 -22.55
CA GLN A 292 -1.40 -10.72 -22.26
C GLN A 292 -0.93 -9.37 -22.83
N THR A 293 -1.83 -8.42 -23.04
CA THR A 293 -1.54 -7.08 -23.60
C THR A 293 -1.58 -5.97 -22.55
N ALA A 294 -2.09 -6.23 -21.34
CA ALA A 294 -2.04 -5.34 -20.19
C ALA A 294 -1.69 -6.12 -18.91
N PHE A 295 -1.52 -5.40 -17.80
CA PHE A 295 -1.29 -5.97 -16.48
C PHE A 295 -2.60 -6.07 -15.69
N TYR A 296 -2.64 -7.04 -14.76
CA TYR A 296 -3.63 -7.09 -13.70
C TYR A 296 -2.90 -7.36 -12.37
N GLN A 297 -2.49 -6.26 -11.73
CA GLN A 297 -1.63 -6.29 -10.55
C GLN A 297 -2.45 -6.00 -9.29
N TYR A 298 -2.70 -7.03 -8.52
CA TYR A 298 -3.44 -6.91 -7.25
C TYR A 298 -2.75 -7.66 -6.13
N GLY A 299 -3.12 -7.28 -4.90
CA GLY A 299 -2.65 -7.86 -3.68
C GLY A 299 -3.75 -8.18 -2.70
N THR A 300 -3.35 -8.57 -1.52
CA THR A 300 -4.23 -8.77 -0.39
C THR A 300 -3.89 -7.75 0.69
N LEU A 301 -4.86 -6.96 1.10
CA LEU A 301 -4.76 -5.98 2.17
C LEU A 301 -5.38 -6.60 3.43
N PRO A 302 -4.62 -6.79 4.52
CA PRO A 302 -5.19 -7.22 5.79
C PRO A 302 -5.90 -6.05 6.48
N LYS A 303 -7.06 -6.31 7.07
CA LYS A 303 -7.81 -5.30 7.83
C LYS A 303 -7.04 -4.84 9.07
N SER A 304 -6.33 -5.77 9.72
CA SER A 304 -5.48 -5.49 10.88
C SER A 304 -4.45 -4.40 10.58
N LEU A 305 -3.85 -4.39 9.38
CA LEU A 305 -2.89 -3.34 9.01
C LEU A 305 -3.47 -1.93 9.14
N LEU A 306 -4.72 -1.72 8.70
CA LEU A 306 -5.39 -0.42 8.80
C LEU A 306 -5.61 -0.03 10.28
N THR A 307 -6.13 -0.97 11.07
CA THR A 307 -6.36 -0.76 12.50
C THR A 307 -5.05 -0.45 13.25
N GLU A 308 -4.00 -1.15 12.92
CA GLU A 308 -2.70 -1.02 13.57
C GLU A 308 -1.99 0.29 13.22
N VAL A 309 -2.07 0.70 11.95
CA VAL A 309 -1.62 2.05 11.57
C VAL A 309 -2.35 3.11 12.38
N MET A 310 -3.67 2.99 12.51
CA MET A 310 -4.50 3.95 13.25
C MET A 310 -4.22 3.98 14.75
N SER A 311 -3.83 2.87 15.35
CA SER A 311 -3.53 2.81 16.80
C SER A 311 -2.13 3.31 17.14
N ASN A 312 -1.17 3.20 16.22
CA ASN A 312 0.26 3.39 16.53
C ASN A 312 0.96 4.52 15.77
N TRP A 313 0.27 5.19 14.84
CA TRP A 313 0.90 6.20 13.98
C TRP A 313 1.56 7.37 14.74
N GLN A 314 1.08 7.71 15.95
CA GLN A 314 1.66 8.79 16.75
C GLN A 314 2.92 8.38 17.52
N GLN A 315 2.95 7.14 18.02
CA GLN A 315 4.02 6.66 18.90
C GLN A 315 5.10 5.88 18.15
N HIS A 316 4.71 5.16 17.09
CA HIS A 316 5.54 4.25 16.31
C HIS A 316 5.44 4.55 14.80
N GLU A 317 5.61 5.80 14.41
CA GLU A 317 5.50 6.20 13.01
C GLU A 317 6.51 5.47 12.12
N GLY A 318 7.72 5.18 12.63
CA GLY A 318 8.72 4.40 11.93
C GLY A 318 8.26 2.97 11.64
N ALA A 319 7.63 2.30 12.63
CA ALA A 319 7.03 0.98 12.44
C ALA A 319 5.92 1.01 11.39
N VAL A 320 5.04 2.02 11.45
CA VAL A 320 3.96 2.19 10.48
C VAL A 320 4.48 2.36 9.06
N ARG A 321 5.50 3.19 8.84
CA ARG A 321 6.13 3.36 7.52
C ARG A 321 6.73 2.05 7.01
N LEU A 322 7.38 1.29 7.87
CA LEU A 322 7.95 -0.01 7.54
C LEU A 322 6.85 -1.03 7.19
N LEU A 323 5.76 -1.12 7.95
CA LEU A 323 4.63 -2.01 7.67
C LEU A 323 4.00 -1.73 6.30
N LEU A 324 3.73 -0.46 6.01
CA LEU A 324 3.18 -0.02 4.72
C LEU A 324 4.13 -0.34 3.56
N TRP A 325 5.43 -0.14 3.73
CA TRP A 325 6.43 -0.49 2.73
C TRP A 325 6.57 -2.00 2.54
N LEU A 326 6.58 -2.79 3.64
CA LEU A 326 6.69 -4.24 3.63
C LEU A 326 5.49 -4.90 2.97
N LEU A 327 4.28 -4.31 3.05
CA LEU A 327 3.08 -4.79 2.36
C LEU A 327 3.33 -5.03 0.85
N PHE A 328 4.11 -4.15 0.21
CA PHE A 328 4.46 -4.28 -1.20
C PHE A 328 5.76 -5.06 -1.39
N LYS A 329 6.77 -4.81 -0.57
CA LYS A 329 8.10 -5.41 -0.71
C LYS A 329 8.08 -6.93 -0.60
N LEU A 330 7.40 -7.48 0.39
CA LEU A 330 7.30 -8.92 0.62
C LEU A 330 6.60 -9.67 -0.53
N ARG A 331 5.81 -8.97 -1.32
CA ARG A 331 5.06 -9.54 -2.46
C ARG A 331 5.88 -9.67 -3.72
N LEU A 332 6.98 -8.93 -3.87
CA LEU A 332 7.82 -9.00 -5.09
C LEU A 332 8.47 -10.37 -5.27
N GLY A 333 8.55 -11.18 -4.22
CA GLY A 333 9.27 -12.45 -4.22
C GLY A 333 10.79 -12.24 -4.39
N GLY A 334 11.57 -13.26 -4.15
CA GLY A 334 13.02 -13.23 -4.27
C GLY A 334 13.74 -13.19 -2.92
N ASP A 335 15.02 -12.88 -2.93
CA ASP A 335 15.83 -12.74 -1.71
C ASP A 335 15.37 -11.51 -0.94
N HIS A 336 14.78 -11.73 0.23
CA HIS A 336 14.24 -10.68 1.09
C HIS A 336 15.28 -10.11 2.06
N ARG A 337 16.58 -10.33 1.81
CA ARG A 337 17.63 -9.73 2.62
C ARG A 337 17.52 -8.22 2.59
N LEU A 338 17.25 -7.65 3.75
CA LEU A 338 17.03 -6.21 3.92
C LEU A 338 18.15 -5.64 4.78
N THR A 339 18.85 -4.64 4.27
CA THR A 339 19.85 -3.95 5.08
C THR A 339 19.16 -3.06 6.11
N VAL A 340 19.68 -3.03 7.34
CA VAL A 340 19.19 -2.16 8.41
C VAL A 340 19.23 -0.69 7.97
N ARG A 341 20.26 -0.26 7.24
CA ARG A 341 20.32 1.09 6.67
C ARG A 341 19.12 1.42 5.78
N THR A 342 18.65 0.46 4.96
CA THR A 342 17.45 0.67 4.13
C THR A 342 16.21 0.81 5.00
N LEU A 343 16.06 -0.01 6.04
CA LEU A 343 14.93 0.08 6.97
C LEU A 343 14.91 1.39 7.73
N LEU A 344 16.06 1.83 8.25
CA LEU A 344 16.21 3.13 8.91
C LEU A 344 15.83 4.30 7.99
N ARG A 345 16.27 4.26 6.72
CA ARG A 345 15.93 5.29 5.74
C ARG A 345 14.44 5.37 5.47
N ILE A 346 13.77 4.23 5.35
CA ILE A 346 12.33 4.17 5.11
C ILE A 346 11.56 4.64 6.34
N ALA A 347 12.00 4.24 7.55
CA ALA A 347 11.33 4.60 8.79
C ALA A 347 11.49 6.08 9.14
N TYR A 348 12.70 6.64 8.98
CA TYR A 348 13.06 7.94 9.57
C TYR A 348 13.62 8.96 8.56
N GLY A 349 13.88 8.56 7.32
CA GLY A 349 14.51 9.42 6.30
C GLY A 349 16.04 9.47 6.36
N GLU A 350 16.67 9.98 5.30
CA GLU A 350 18.13 10.10 5.21
C GLU A 350 18.67 11.17 6.18
N ASP A 351 17.93 12.25 6.41
CA ASP A 351 18.34 13.36 7.29
C ASP A 351 18.58 12.87 8.73
N ARG A 352 17.72 12.00 9.25
CA ARG A 352 17.89 11.41 10.57
C ARG A 352 19.07 10.46 10.65
N LEU A 353 19.41 9.79 9.54
CA LEU A 353 20.61 8.96 9.45
C LEU A 353 21.86 9.84 9.47
N ILE A 354 21.87 10.94 8.74
CA ILE A 354 22.96 11.92 8.74
C ILE A 354 23.11 12.52 10.16
N GLU A 355 22.03 12.96 10.78
CA GLU A 355 22.03 13.44 12.17
C GLU A 355 22.63 12.41 13.12
N ALA A 356 22.28 11.14 12.98
CA ALA A 356 22.80 10.06 13.81
C ALA A 356 24.31 9.86 13.68
N THR A 357 24.91 10.26 12.54
CA THR A 357 26.37 10.17 12.32
C THR A 357 27.11 11.43 12.74
N THR A 358 26.46 12.59 12.72
CA THR A 358 27.09 13.91 12.94
C THR A 358 26.88 14.45 14.35
N VAL A 359 25.70 14.18 14.97
CA VAL A 359 25.34 14.73 16.27
C VAL A 359 25.61 13.73 17.39
N ARG A 360 26.37 14.17 18.40
CA ARG A 360 26.71 13.33 19.55
C ARG A 360 25.46 12.79 20.26
N GLY A 361 25.37 11.46 20.37
CA GLY A 361 24.26 10.79 21.06
C GLY A 361 22.98 10.61 20.25
N ALA A 362 22.86 11.19 19.06
CA ALA A 362 21.68 11.02 18.18
C ALA A 362 21.52 9.54 17.76
N HIS A 363 22.63 8.86 17.45
CA HIS A 363 22.62 7.43 17.12
C HIS A 363 22.00 6.55 18.21
N LYS A 364 22.22 6.88 19.50
CA LYS A 364 21.63 6.10 20.62
C LYS A 364 20.11 6.25 20.67
N ARG A 365 19.61 7.47 20.42
CA ARG A 365 18.16 7.74 20.37
C ARG A 365 17.53 7.01 19.18
N LEU A 366 18.12 7.15 17.99
CA LEU A 366 17.63 6.50 16.79
C LEU A 366 17.65 4.98 16.91
N LEU A 367 18.70 4.40 17.50
CA LEU A 367 18.81 2.97 17.77
C LEU A 367 17.66 2.49 18.66
N LYS A 368 17.43 3.18 19.79
CA LYS A 368 16.36 2.82 20.73
C LYS A 368 14.98 2.89 20.06
N THR A 369 14.72 3.93 19.26
CA THR A 369 13.46 4.07 18.52
C THR A 369 13.30 2.94 17.50
N PHE A 370 14.36 2.61 16.75
CA PHE A 370 14.33 1.54 15.75
C PHE A 370 14.09 0.16 16.36
N GLU A 371 14.72 -0.13 17.50
CA GLU A 371 14.51 -1.40 18.21
C GLU A 371 13.08 -1.52 18.73
N SER A 372 12.49 -0.43 19.23
CA SER A 372 11.10 -0.38 19.66
C SER A 372 10.13 -0.51 18.48
N ASP A 373 10.42 0.11 17.34
CA ASP A 373 9.62 -0.02 16.13
C ASP A 373 9.68 -1.43 15.53
N LEU A 374 10.84 -2.11 15.59
CA LEU A 374 10.95 -3.51 15.19
C LEU A 374 10.16 -4.43 16.12
N GLU A 375 10.15 -4.16 17.43
CA GLU A 375 9.33 -4.88 18.42
C GLU A 375 7.84 -4.71 18.09
N THR A 376 7.41 -3.49 17.77
CA THR A 376 6.05 -3.19 17.32
C THR A 376 5.68 -4.01 16.08
N ILE A 377 6.56 -4.06 15.07
CA ILE A 377 6.39 -4.87 13.85
C ILE A 377 6.26 -6.37 14.18
N TYR A 378 7.04 -6.85 15.14
CA TYR A 378 6.94 -8.24 15.60
C TYR A 378 5.55 -8.56 16.16
N TYR A 379 5.00 -7.71 17.03
CA TYR A 379 3.65 -7.89 17.57
C TYR A 379 2.56 -7.85 16.49
N TYR A 380 2.84 -7.23 15.35
CA TYR A 380 1.94 -7.22 14.18
C TYR A 380 2.09 -8.44 13.26
N GLY A 381 2.80 -9.46 13.73
CA GLY A 381 2.90 -10.73 13.03
C GLY A 381 3.93 -10.77 11.92
N LEU A 382 4.92 -9.86 11.94
CA LEU A 382 6.11 -9.91 11.10
C LEU A 382 7.34 -10.07 12.00
N LYS A 383 7.73 -11.31 12.29
CA LYS A 383 8.92 -11.62 13.11
C LYS A 383 10.18 -11.37 12.28
N PRO A 384 11.05 -10.41 12.65
CA PRO A 384 12.30 -10.19 11.93
C PRO A 384 13.23 -11.40 12.11
N LEU A 385 13.80 -11.86 11.01
CA LEU A 385 14.83 -12.91 11.00
C LEU A 385 16.19 -12.25 10.86
N PHE A 386 16.98 -12.28 11.91
CA PHE A 386 18.31 -11.66 11.94
C PHE A 386 19.31 -12.53 11.16
N ASP A 387 20.13 -11.91 10.32
CA ASP A 387 21.20 -12.61 9.60
C ASP A 387 22.34 -12.91 10.58
N PRO A 388 22.65 -14.19 10.88
CA PRO A 388 23.64 -14.54 11.90
C PRO A 388 25.05 -14.02 11.59
N GLU A 389 25.40 -13.81 10.34
CA GLU A 389 26.72 -13.30 9.93
C GLU A 389 26.87 -11.80 10.19
N THR A 390 25.85 -11.02 9.86
CA THR A 390 25.92 -9.54 9.90
C THR A 390 25.15 -8.92 11.06
N TYR A 391 24.19 -9.66 11.65
CA TYR A 391 23.36 -9.23 12.77
C TYR A 391 23.39 -10.27 13.91
N PRO A 392 24.57 -10.55 14.48
CA PRO A 392 24.72 -11.56 15.51
C PRO A 392 24.02 -11.15 16.82
N ALA A 393 23.75 -12.11 17.69
CA ALA A 393 23.00 -11.96 18.93
C ALA A 393 23.47 -10.80 19.83
N GLU A 394 24.79 -10.48 19.83
CA GLU A 394 25.38 -9.41 20.65
C GLU A 394 24.80 -8.01 20.36
N ILE A 395 24.40 -7.74 19.10
CA ILE A 395 23.88 -6.44 18.70
C ILE A 395 22.36 -6.45 18.48
N GLN A 396 21.70 -7.61 18.61
CA GLN A 396 20.24 -7.72 18.52
C GLN A 396 19.55 -6.95 19.66
N PRO A 397 18.30 -6.53 19.44
CA PRO A 397 17.47 -5.94 20.48
C PRO A 397 17.26 -6.92 21.64
N LEU A 398 17.17 -6.40 22.86
CA LEU A 398 16.97 -7.25 24.05
C LEU A 398 15.66 -8.05 23.96
N TRP A 399 14.57 -7.41 23.49
CA TRP A 399 13.28 -8.08 23.34
C TRP A 399 13.34 -9.32 22.43
N ALA A 400 14.13 -9.27 21.35
CA ALA A 400 14.27 -10.40 20.43
C ALA A 400 14.95 -11.61 21.07
N LYS A 401 15.88 -11.36 21.98
CA LYS A 401 16.57 -12.40 22.76
C LYS A 401 15.66 -13.01 23.83
N VAL A 402 14.84 -12.17 24.48
CA VAL A 402 13.93 -12.61 25.56
C VAL A 402 12.79 -13.46 25.01
N ILE A 403 12.35 -13.24 23.78
CA ILE A 403 11.26 -14.02 23.14
C ILE A 403 11.65 -15.50 22.97
N ASP A 404 12.92 -15.81 22.80
CA ASP A 404 13.40 -17.17 22.61
C ASP A 404 13.55 -17.95 23.94
N ILE A 405 13.26 -17.32 25.10
CA ILE A 405 13.23 -18.00 26.39
C ILE A 405 12.02 -18.92 26.44
N PRO A 406 12.21 -20.23 26.71
CA PRO A 406 11.10 -21.16 26.82
C PRO A 406 10.11 -20.80 27.95
N ASN A 407 8.83 -21.10 27.75
CA ASN A 407 7.79 -20.88 28.77
C ASN A 407 7.77 -22.00 29.82
N ASP A 408 8.31 -23.16 29.51
CA ASP A 408 8.46 -24.26 30.46
C ASP A 408 9.57 -23.95 31.48
N VAL A 409 9.33 -24.29 32.75
CA VAL A 409 10.24 -23.90 33.84
C VAL A 409 11.60 -24.62 33.76
N ASP A 410 11.58 -25.91 33.38
CA ASP A 410 12.80 -26.71 33.30
C ASP A 410 13.63 -26.30 32.08
N ASP A 411 12.98 -26.10 30.93
CA ASP A 411 13.60 -25.61 29.69
C ASP A 411 14.14 -24.17 29.86
N ALA A 412 13.43 -23.32 30.60
CA ALA A 412 13.86 -21.96 30.91
C ALA A 412 15.11 -21.98 31.84
N LEU A 413 15.14 -22.89 32.80
CA LEU A 413 16.30 -23.05 33.67
C LEU A 413 17.53 -23.50 32.87
N GLU A 414 17.37 -24.48 32.00
CA GLU A 414 18.44 -24.94 31.09
C GLU A 414 18.92 -23.80 30.17
N PHE A 415 18.00 -23.01 29.64
CA PHE A 415 18.31 -21.82 28.84
C PHE A 415 19.23 -20.85 29.63
N TRP A 416 18.87 -20.51 30.88
CA TRP A 416 19.64 -19.58 31.70
C TRP A 416 20.99 -20.15 32.12
N VAL A 417 21.08 -21.44 32.39
CA VAL A 417 22.38 -22.12 32.68
C VAL A 417 23.27 -22.06 31.44
N ASN A 418 22.71 -22.31 30.26
CA ASN A 418 23.47 -22.26 29.02
C ASN A 418 23.90 -20.82 28.69
N ASP A 419 23.06 -19.81 28.93
CA ASP A 419 23.40 -18.39 28.75
C ASP A 419 24.54 -17.96 29.68
N ALA A 420 24.49 -18.36 30.96
CA ALA A 420 25.53 -18.03 31.92
C ALA A 420 26.89 -18.67 31.59
N ASN A 421 26.90 -19.80 30.90
CA ASN A 421 28.10 -20.49 30.47
C ASN A 421 28.71 -19.95 29.16
N GLN A 422 28.02 -19.03 28.46
CA GLN A 422 28.56 -18.40 27.27
C GLN A 422 29.57 -17.30 27.62
N SER A 423 30.44 -16.99 26.67
CA SER A 423 31.42 -15.90 26.79
C SER A 423 30.79 -14.52 26.99
N ARG A 424 29.50 -14.38 26.65
CA ARG A 424 28.65 -13.22 26.87
C ARG A 424 27.24 -13.66 27.21
N SER A 425 26.74 -13.17 28.34
CA SER A 425 25.37 -13.43 28.77
C SER A 425 24.36 -12.46 28.10
N LEU A 426 23.08 -12.84 28.13
CA LEU A 426 21.97 -12.06 27.60
C LEU A 426 21.86 -10.67 28.25
N THR A 427 22.26 -10.57 29.51
CA THR A 427 22.24 -9.35 30.33
C THR A 427 23.47 -8.46 30.13
N ASP A 428 24.47 -8.92 29.39
CA ASP A 428 25.67 -8.12 29.15
C ASP A 428 25.39 -6.85 28.38
N THR A 429 26.10 -5.79 28.69
CA THR A 429 25.98 -4.51 27.98
C THR A 429 26.38 -4.68 26.53
N ALA A 430 25.56 -4.06 25.64
CA ALA A 430 25.82 -4.07 24.21
C ALA A 430 27.25 -3.51 23.91
N PRO A 431 27.93 -4.03 22.87
CA PRO A 431 29.25 -3.57 22.48
C PRO A 431 29.25 -2.07 22.13
N ARG A 432 30.37 -1.39 22.40
CA ARG A 432 30.49 0.07 22.13
C ARG A 432 30.33 0.41 20.65
N ASP A 433 30.62 -0.49 19.74
CA ASP A 433 30.52 -0.38 18.29
C ASP A 433 29.17 -0.87 17.74
N LYS A 434 28.17 -1.13 18.61
CA LYS A 434 26.84 -1.64 18.21
C LYS A 434 26.24 -0.86 17.04
N TRP A 435 26.29 0.48 17.08
CA TRP A 435 25.76 1.32 16.02
C TRP A 435 26.44 1.10 14.65
N GLN A 436 27.77 1.05 14.63
CA GLN A 436 28.56 0.84 13.42
C GLN A 436 28.28 -0.53 12.79
N ARG A 437 28.16 -1.56 13.63
CA ARG A 437 27.81 -2.93 13.20
C ARG A 437 26.37 -2.99 12.69
N LEU A 438 25.44 -2.34 13.41
CA LEU A 438 24.02 -2.33 13.07
C LEU A 438 23.72 -1.70 11.69
N ILE A 439 24.35 -0.58 11.36
CA ILE A 439 24.16 0.08 10.05
C ILE A 439 24.51 -0.86 8.90
N ASN A 440 25.48 -1.74 9.07
CA ASN A 440 25.94 -2.70 8.08
C ASN A 440 25.20 -4.06 8.19
N ALA A 441 24.38 -4.24 9.23
CA ALA A 441 23.64 -5.45 9.47
C ALA A 441 22.50 -5.67 8.46
N ARG A 442 22.05 -6.92 8.37
CA ARG A 442 20.95 -7.33 7.49
C ARG A 442 19.93 -8.16 8.26
N LEU A 443 18.69 -8.05 7.84
CA LEU A 443 17.68 -9.05 8.14
C LEU A 443 17.68 -10.08 7.01
N ALA A 444 17.66 -11.36 7.35
CA ALA A 444 17.49 -12.45 6.37
C ALA A 444 16.07 -12.42 5.78
N GLY A 445 15.11 -11.85 6.50
CA GLY A 445 13.72 -11.70 6.06
C GLY A 445 12.78 -11.47 7.23
N PHE A 446 11.52 -11.86 7.02
CA PHE A 446 10.49 -11.87 8.06
C PHE A 446 9.75 -13.21 8.03
N GLU A 447 9.59 -13.82 9.18
CA GLU A 447 8.61 -14.88 9.39
C GLU A 447 7.24 -14.23 9.55
N LEU A 448 6.25 -14.72 8.80
CA LEU A 448 4.96 -14.07 8.64
C LEU A 448 3.88 -14.84 9.38
N SER A 449 3.02 -14.16 10.13
CA SER A 449 1.77 -14.72 10.65
C SER A 449 0.87 -15.21 9.51
N GLU A 450 -0.13 -16.03 9.81
CA GLU A 450 -1.06 -16.56 8.81
C GLU A 450 -1.73 -15.47 7.97
N GLU A 451 -2.12 -14.36 8.59
CA GLU A 451 -2.75 -13.23 7.92
C GLU A 451 -1.80 -12.58 6.92
N TRP A 452 -0.55 -12.32 7.33
CA TRP A 452 0.48 -11.78 6.45
C TRP A 452 0.91 -12.77 5.36
N GLN A 453 0.92 -14.08 5.64
CA GLN A 453 1.18 -15.09 4.60
C GLN A 453 0.16 -15.02 3.47
N GLN A 454 -1.11 -14.70 3.77
CA GLN A 454 -2.13 -14.50 2.75
C GLN A 454 -1.84 -13.31 1.85
N THR A 455 -1.17 -12.27 2.37
CA THR A 455 -0.77 -11.11 1.56
C THR A 455 0.32 -11.46 0.55
N VAL A 456 1.22 -12.39 0.90
CA VAL A 456 2.37 -12.80 0.09
C VAL A 456 2.04 -13.94 -0.88
N ARG A 457 1.10 -14.81 -0.52
CA ARG A 457 0.67 -15.90 -1.40
C ARG A 457 0.15 -15.33 -2.70
N ARG A 458 1.03 -15.26 -3.71
CA ARG A 458 0.60 -15.16 -5.10
C ARG A 458 -0.35 -16.33 -5.33
N ARG A 459 -1.57 -16.07 -5.79
CA ARG A 459 -2.28 -17.09 -6.56
C ARG A 459 -1.37 -17.36 -7.77
N ALA A 460 -0.47 -18.33 -7.63
CA ALA A 460 0.16 -18.93 -8.80
C ALA A 460 -1.00 -19.22 -9.75
N PRO A 461 -0.95 -18.77 -11.02
CA PRO A 461 -1.96 -19.15 -11.96
C PRO A 461 -2.02 -20.66 -11.81
N LYS A 462 -3.20 -21.19 -11.42
CA LYS A 462 -3.41 -22.63 -11.44
C LYS A 462 -3.07 -23.02 -12.87
N ARG A 463 -1.83 -23.46 -13.13
CA ARG A 463 -1.54 -24.24 -14.30
C ARG A 463 -2.62 -25.28 -14.24
N ARG A 464 -3.60 -25.16 -15.12
CA ARG A 464 -4.50 -26.25 -15.44
C ARG A 464 -3.55 -27.38 -15.80
N ARG A 465 -3.16 -28.16 -14.78
CA ARG A 465 -2.73 -29.50 -15.00
C ARG A 465 -3.91 -30.10 -15.74
N LYS A 466 -3.80 -30.22 -17.06
CA LYS A 466 -4.54 -31.23 -17.77
C LYS A 466 -4.26 -32.48 -16.91
N GLN A 467 -5.21 -32.87 -16.10
CA GLN A 467 -5.29 -34.21 -15.59
C GLN A 467 -5.47 -35.09 -16.84
N SER A 468 -4.36 -35.44 -17.46
CA SER A 468 -4.33 -36.72 -18.18
C SER A 468 -4.50 -37.73 -17.05
N GLN A 469 -5.65 -38.35 -16.99
CA GLN A 469 -5.86 -39.63 -16.32
C GLN A 469 -4.80 -40.56 -16.90
N THR A 470 -3.67 -40.64 -16.25
CA THR A 470 -2.61 -41.58 -16.61
C THR A 470 -2.87 -42.80 -15.74
N THR A 471 -3.58 -43.76 -16.31
CA THR A 471 -3.44 -45.17 -15.94
C THR A 471 -1.95 -45.42 -15.79
N GLN A 472 -1.52 -45.93 -14.62
CA GLN A 472 -0.13 -46.37 -14.38
C GLN A 472 0.18 -47.55 -15.31
N LEU A 473 0.71 -47.30 -16.49
CA LEU A 473 1.47 -48.25 -17.28
C LEU A 473 2.93 -48.10 -16.87
N GLY A 474 3.60 -49.22 -16.58
CA GLY A 474 4.95 -49.30 -16.05
C GLY A 474 5.93 -48.34 -16.73
N SER A 475 6.67 -47.55 -15.96
CA SER A 475 7.62 -46.57 -16.48
C SER A 475 8.91 -47.27 -16.86
N LEU A 476 9.20 -47.34 -18.17
CA LEU A 476 10.54 -47.69 -18.64
C LEU A 476 11.51 -46.57 -18.23
N SER A 477 12.55 -46.94 -17.47
CA SER A 477 13.60 -45.97 -17.14
C SER A 477 14.45 -45.63 -18.37
N GLY A 478 14.98 -44.43 -18.44
CA GLY A 478 15.84 -43.99 -19.54
C GLY A 478 17.05 -44.91 -19.75
N ASP A 479 17.59 -45.50 -18.69
CA ASP A 479 18.70 -46.47 -18.75
C ASP A 479 18.30 -47.79 -19.41
N VAL A 480 17.09 -48.29 -19.17
CA VAL A 480 16.54 -49.48 -19.81
C VAL A 480 16.39 -49.26 -21.31
N ILE A 481 15.90 -48.10 -21.71
CA ILE A 481 15.76 -47.73 -23.13
C ILE A 481 17.12 -47.63 -23.80
N LYS A 482 18.10 -47.01 -23.15
CA LYS A 482 19.47 -46.89 -23.65
C LYS A 482 20.12 -48.26 -23.82
N ALA A 483 19.99 -49.14 -22.83
CA ALA A 483 20.52 -50.49 -22.88
C ALA A 483 19.87 -51.35 -24.00
N ALA A 484 18.53 -51.23 -24.15
CA ALA A 484 17.81 -51.94 -25.22
C ALA A 484 18.23 -51.46 -26.62
N ARG A 485 18.37 -50.17 -26.82
CA ARG A 485 18.87 -49.60 -28.07
C ARG A 485 20.29 -50.11 -28.41
N GLN A 486 21.18 -50.14 -27.41
CA GLN A 486 22.56 -50.60 -27.59
C GLN A 486 22.64 -52.10 -27.92
N ARG A 487 21.79 -52.94 -27.32
CA ARG A 487 21.69 -54.37 -27.64
C ARG A 487 21.30 -54.62 -29.11
N GLN A 488 20.50 -53.70 -29.68
CA GLN A 488 20.10 -53.79 -31.10
C GLN A 488 21.07 -53.05 -32.02
N ASN A 489 22.24 -52.61 -31.54
CA ASN A 489 23.24 -51.85 -32.28
C ASN A 489 22.69 -50.58 -32.99
N LEU A 490 21.63 -49.99 -32.47
CA LEU A 490 21.04 -48.79 -33.03
C LEU A 490 21.74 -47.52 -32.49
N THR A 491 22.03 -46.58 -33.38
CA THR A 491 22.44 -45.23 -32.95
C THR A 491 21.21 -44.44 -32.48
N GLN A 492 21.39 -43.41 -31.64
CA GLN A 492 20.27 -42.52 -31.24
C GLN A 492 19.54 -41.93 -32.46
N ARG A 493 20.28 -41.63 -33.52
CA ARG A 493 19.75 -41.10 -34.78
C ARG A 493 18.92 -42.16 -35.55
N ALA A 494 19.35 -43.42 -35.55
CA ALA A 494 18.60 -44.49 -36.15
C ALA A 494 17.31 -44.79 -35.39
N LEU A 495 17.35 -44.87 -34.05
CA LEU A 495 16.15 -45.04 -33.22
C LEU A 495 15.16 -43.88 -33.41
N ALA A 496 15.66 -42.63 -33.46
CA ALA A 496 14.83 -41.47 -33.72
C ALA A 496 14.08 -41.56 -35.06
N LYS A 497 14.79 -42.03 -36.12
CA LYS A 497 14.20 -42.23 -37.45
C LYS A 497 13.09 -43.29 -37.42
N HIS A 498 13.30 -44.42 -36.72
CA HIS A 498 12.28 -45.46 -36.56
C HIS A 498 11.03 -45.02 -35.82
N LEU A 499 11.20 -44.10 -34.85
CA LEU A 499 10.10 -43.56 -34.04
C LEU A 499 9.43 -42.31 -34.63
N GLY A 500 9.96 -41.76 -35.75
CA GLY A 500 9.50 -40.50 -36.32
C GLY A 500 9.75 -39.30 -35.38
N LYS A 501 10.82 -39.37 -34.57
CA LYS A 501 11.18 -38.31 -33.56
C LYS A 501 12.55 -37.71 -33.91
N SER A 502 12.92 -36.63 -33.18
CA SER A 502 14.24 -36.04 -33.29
C SER A 502 15.29 -36.81 -32.47
N GLN A 503 16.55 -36.73 -32.86
CA GLN A 503 17.65 -37.31 -32.08
C GLN A 503 17.73 -36.71 -30.65
N SER A 504 17.44 -35.42 -30.53
CA SER A 504 17.39 -34.75 -29.22
C SER A 504 16.31 -35.34 -28.32
N TRP A 505 15.15 -35.71 -28.89
CA TRP A 505 14.09 -36.37 -28.13
C TRP A 505 14.56 -37.70 -27.54
N VAL A 506 15.21 -38.56 -28.35
CA VAL A 506 15.76 -39.85 -27.87
C VAL A 506 16.80 -39.64 -26.78
N ARG A 507 17.72 -38.70 -26.97
CA ARG A 507 18.73 -38.35 -25.95
C ARG A 507 18.11 -37.91 -24.62
N ASP A 508 17.06 -37.11 -24.68
CA ASP A 508 16.44 -36.55 -23.48
C ASP A 508 15.54 -37.59 -22.77
N VAL A 509 14.95 -38.54 -23.50
CA VAL A 509 14.28 -39.72 -22.96
C VAL A 509 15.28 -40.64 -22.25
N GLU A 510 16.42 -40.97 -22.88
CA GLU A 510 17.48 -41.80 -22.28
C GLU A 510 18.10 -41.17 -21.03
N LYS A 511 18.15 -39.85 -20.97
CA LYS A 511 18.62 -39.09 -19.78
C LYS A 511 17.53 -38.88 -18.71
N GLY A 512 16.32 -39.41 -18.91
CA GLY A 512 15.19 -39.22 -17.97
C GLY A 512 14.67 -37.78 -17.91
N ARG A 513 15.07 -36.90 -18.83
CA ARG A 513 14.64 -35.50 -18.89
C ARG A 513 13.25 -35.32 -19.50
N PHE A 514 12.83 -36.30 -20.31
CA PHE A 514 11.55 -36.29 -21.00
C PHE A 514 10.75 -37.54 -20.66
N ARG A 515 9.46 -37.35 -20.33
CA ARG A 515 8.54 -38.50 -20.11
C ARG A 515 7.95 -38.93 -21.42
N ILE A 516 7.93 -40.26 -21.66
CA ILE A 516 7.37 -40.87 -22.85
C ILE A 516 5.84 -40.71 -22.81
N SER A 517 5.25 -40.28 -23.92
CA SER A 517 3.80 -40.19 -24.05
C SER A 517 3.17 -41.58 -24.14
N THR A 518 1.88 -41.68 -23.79
CA THR A 518 1.11 -42.92 -23.92
C THR A 518 1.02 -43.44 -25.36
N GLU A 519 1.20 -42.57 -26.36
CA GLU A 519 1.21 -42.89 -27.77
C GLU A 519 2.58 -43.40 -28.24
N ASP A 520 3.65 -42.87 -27.70
CA ASP A 520 5.03 -43.21 -28.06
C ASP A 520 5.52 -44.48 -27.34
N TYR A 521 4.93 -44.78 -26.18
CA TYR A 521 5.32 -45.91 -25.35
C TYR A 521 5.22 -47.27 -26.08
N PRO A 522 4.09 -47.62 -26.70
CA PRO A 522 3.97 -48.91 -27.43
C PRO A 522 4.93 -48.98 -28.63
N ARG A 523 5.11 -47.88 -29.35
CA ARG A 523 6.05 -47.83 -30.50
C ARG A 523 7.49 -48.06 -30.06
N LEU A 524 7.84 -47.50 -28.91
CA LEU A 524 9.18 -47.63 -28.34
C LEU A 524 9.43 -49.06 -27.83
N GLN A 525 8.42 -49.69 -27.20
CA GLN A 525 8.48 -51.11 -26.80
C GLN A 525 8.65 -52.02 -28.01
N GLN A 526 7.83 -51.84 -29.03
CA GLN A 526 7.87 -52.63 -30.24
C GLN A 526 9.22 -52.48 -30.97
N THR A 527 9.73 -51.27 -31.13
CA THR A 527 10.98 -50.97 -31.82
C THR A 527 12.20 -51.51 -31.08
N LEU A 528 12.16 -51.53 -29.75
CA LEU A 528 13.27 -51.99 -28.91
C LEU A 528 13.12 -53.42 -28.39
N GLY A 529 12.04 -54.12 -28.74
CA GLY A 529 11.77 -55.48 -28.27
C GLY A 529 11.62 -55.61 -26.75
N LEU A 530 11.11 -54.56 -26.10
CA LEU A 530 10.91 -54.55 -24.67
C LEU A 530 9.51 -55.12 -24.34
N LYS A 531 9.48 -56.13 -23.46
CA LYS A 531 8.22 -56.73 -22.97
C LYS A 531 7.59 -55.89 -21.84
#